data_8ef4c18eb69b6ac09c75723e7e7363ab
#
_entry.id   8ef4c18eb69b6ac09c75723e7e7363ab
#
_cell.length_a   1.000
_cell.length_b   1.000
_cell.length_c   1.000
_cell.angle_alpha   90.00
_cell.angle_beta   90.00
_cell.angle_gamma   90.00
#
_symmetry.space_group_name_H-M   'P 1'
#
loop_
_entity.id
_entity.type
_entity.pdbx_description
1 polymer ?
#
loop_
_entity_poly.entity_id
_entity_poly.type
_entity_poly.pdbx_seq_one_letter_code
_entity_poly.pdbx_strand_id
1 'polypeptide(L)'
;MAYVCTNCGLEYVKWQGKCDACKEWNKLSAFATKSNTKRDIAENKLNIKYPKRLDEIQAATSKRLLSADAEFNRVLGGGIVPGSLVLLGGEPGIGKSTLLLQVALQLKAVKILYVSGEETEHQIKLRAARLGLSSPNCFLLQECALVQILKHANDLAPTLLVIDSIQTLYAEEEEGVIGSINQIRSCTTRLLDYAKNTDVAIFLIGHINKDGALAGPKLLEHMVDTVLQFEGDKPCLYRMVRTIKNRFGPTSELGIYEMKVSGLHGVTNPSSMLLSGKDYILSGIAIGACLEGTRPLMLEIQSLVTATRYGNPQRNATGYDPRRLNMLLAVLEKRTGVRLHDRDVFLNITGGLRVDDTALDLAICMAIISALKDKVISNFKCFIAEVGLGGELRGVHRMEHRIAEAEKLGFKEVFIAAQHEGFSKAFSIKINLIKNLKELITQLN
;
A
#
# COMPACT_ATOMS: atom_id res chain seq x y z
N MET A 1 -41.99 3.28 -1.69
CA MET A 1 -40.97 4.17 -1.12
C MET A 1 -40.02 3.32 -0.31
N ALA A 2 -38.74 3.33 -0.64
CA ALA A 2 -37.69 2.73 0.18
C ALA A 2 -36.98 3.82 0.97
N TYR A 3 -36.37 3.48 2.08
CA TYR A 3 -35.59 4.41 2.91
C TYR A 3 -34.14 3.95 2.89
N VAL A 4 -33.22 4.88 2.76
CA VAL A 4 -31.78 4.59 2.75
C VAL A 4 -31.11 5.32 3.89
N CYS A 5 -30.21 4.64 4.60
CA CYS A 5 -29.40 5.28 5.61
C CYS A 5 -28.33 6.16 4.96
N THR A 6 -28.36 7.48 5.23
CA THR A 6 -27.41 8.45 4.65
C THR A 6 -25.97 8.28 5.16
N ASN A 7 -25.76 7.48 6.22
CA ASN A 7 -24.44 7.22 6.78
C ASN A 7 -23.78 5.95 6.25
N CYS A 8 -24.54 4.85 6.09
CA CYS A 8 -23.96 3.54 5.69
C CYS A 8 -24.56 2.96 4.39
N GLY A 9 -25.59 3.60 3.80
CA GLY A 9 -26.19 3.17 2.54
C GLY A 9 -27.13 1.96 2.63
N LEU A 10 -27.43 1.43 3.84
CA LEU A 10 -28.33 0.29 3.98
C LEU A 10 -29.78 0.71 3.66
N GLU A 11 -30.47 -0.12 2.85
CA GLU A 11 -31.83 0.12 2.40
C GLU A 11 -32.87 -0.53 3.35
N TYR A 12 -33.99 0.16 3.57
CA TYR A 12 -35.10 -0.30 4.39
C TYR A 12 -36.42 -0.14 3.65
N VAL A 13 -37.30 -1.10 3.82
CA VAL A 13 -38.66 -1.05 3.25
C VAL A 13 -39.56 -0.08 4.00
N LYS A 14 -39.25 0.19 5.26
CA LYS A 14 -39.99 1.10 6.14
C LYS A 14 -39.03 2.03 6.87
N TRP A 15 -39.50 3.26 7.16
CA TRP A 15 -38.74 4.18 7.97
C TRP A 15 -38.62 3.67 9.44
N GLN A 16 -37.44 3.81 9.99
CA GLN A 16 -37.13 3.53 11.39
C GLN A 16 -36.17 4.59 11.92
N GLY A 17 -36.29 4.93 13.22
CA GLY A 17 -35.50 6.00 13.80
C GLY A 17 -34.00 5.72 13.93
N LYS A 18 -33.58 4.44 13.89
CA LYS A 18 -32.19 4.00 14.08
C LYS A 18 -31.79 3.03 12.99
N CYS A 19 -30.60 3.22 12.41
CA CYS A 19 -30.06 2.28 11.45
C CYS A 19 -29.51 1.02 12.15
N ASP A 20 -29.89 -0.18 11.70
CA ASP A 20 -29.45 -1.45 12.30
C ASP A 20 -27.99 -1.76 12.03
N ALA A 21 -27.44 -1.25 10.95
CA ALA A 21 -26.05 -1.49 10.57
C ALA A 21 -25.06 -0.54 11.28
N CYS A 22 -25.25 0.78 11.13
CA CYS A 22 -24.33 1.77 11.70
C CYS A 22 -24.75 2.31 13.06
N LYS A 23 -25.93 1.90 13.59
CA LYS A 23 -26.52 2.30 14.89
C LYS A 23 -26.82 3.80 15.03
N GLU A 24 -26.67 4.60 13.99
CA GLU A 24 -26.95 6.04 13.97
C GLU A 24 -28.45 6.32 13.97
N TRP A 25 -28.85 7.41 14.66
CA TRP A 25 -30.26 7.86 14.77
C TRP A 25 -30.57 8.89 13.70
N ASN A 26 -31.83 8.85 13.21
CA ASN A 26 -32.43 9.84 12.29
C ASN A 26 -31.62 10.03 10.99
N LYS A 27 -30.95 8.98 10.50
CA LYS A 27 -30.17 8.98 9.27
C LYS A 27 -30.87 8.28 8.10
N LEU A 28 -32.14 7.91 8.25
CA LEU A 28 -32.92 7.32 7.14
C LEU A 28 -33.69 8.42 6.40
N SER A 29 -33.42 8.55 5.10
CA SER A 29 -34.14 9.40 4.17
C SER A 29 -35.00 8.60 3.22
N ALA A 30 -36.18 9.12 2.83
CA ALA A 30 -37.06 8.47 1.87
C ALA A 30 -36.45 8.52 0.47
N PHE A 31 -36.39 7.38 -0.20
CA PHE A 31 -35.96 7.27 -1.58
C PHE A 31 -37.18 7.04 -2.50
N ALA A 32 -37.47 8.01 -3.35
CA ALA A 32 -38.50 7.83 -4.36
C ALA A 32 -37.93 6.97 -5.51
N THR A 33 -38.36 5.72 -5.60
CA THR A 33 -38.12 4.94 -6.82
C THR A 33 -38.85 5.61 -7.99
N LYS A 34 -38.13 6.35 -8.83
CA LYS A 34 -38.69 6.82 -10.10
C LYS A 34 -39.06 5.59 -10.94
N SER A 35 -40.33 5.42 -11.20
CA SER A 35 -40.82 4.46 -12.21
C SER A 35 -40.22 4.87 -13.54
N ASN A 36 -39.41 4.01 -14.14
CA ASN A 36 -38.93 4.15 -15.51
C ASN A 36 -40.14 4.34 -16.46
N THR A 37 -40.37 5.56 -16.87
CA THR A 37 -41.30 5.85 -17.94
C THR A 37 -40.72 5.31 -19.26
N LYS A 38 -41.54 4.52 -19.96
CA LYS A 38 -41.23 3.77 -21.20
C LYS A 38 -40.76 4.61 -22.39
N ARG A 39 -40.26 5.83 -22.22
CA ARG A 39 -39.87 6.71 -23.33
C ARG A 39 -38.39 6.80 -23.65
N ASP A 40 -37.48 6.39 -22.73
CA ASP A 40 -36.03 6.49 -22.96
C ASP A 40 -35.37 5.19 -23.47
N ILE A 41 -36.18 4.18 -23.87
CA ILE A 41 -35.68 2.86 -24.35
C ILE A 41 -35.37 2.89 -25.86
N ALA A 42 -35.70 3.98 -26.57
CA ALA A 42 -35.66 3.97 -28.03
C ALA A 42 -34.34 4.35 -28.70
N GLU A 43 -33.30 4.84 -27.95
CA GLU A 43 -32.03 5.25 -28.58
C GLU A 43 -30.78 4.53 -28.08
N ASN A 44 -30.85 3.76 -27.00
CA ASN A 44 -29.78 2.83 -26.67
C ASN A 44 -29.98 1.55 -27.48
N LYS A 45 -29.29 1.40 -28.61
CA LYS A 45 -29.02 0.09 -29.21
C LYS A 45 -28.37 -0.77 -28.12
N LEU A 46 -29.20 -1.54 -27.41
CA LEU A 46 -28.75 -2.56 -26.49
C LEU A 46 -27.80 -3.46 -27.27
N ASN A 47 -26.51 -3.32 -27.02
CA ASN A 47 -25.52 -4.31 -27.42
C ASN A 47 -25.85 -5.56 -26.62
N ILE A 48 -26.79 -6.37 -27.09
CA ILE A 48 -27.18 -7.63 -26.47
C ILE A 48 -25.95 -8.54 -26.56
N LYS A 49 -25.23 -8.64 -25.48
CA LYS A 49 -24.10 -9.58 -25.37
C LYS A 49 -24.68 -10.98 -25.15
N TYR A 50 -24.55 -11.84 -26.17
CA TYR A 50 -24.90 -13.25 -26.01
C TYR A 50 -23.87 -14.00 -25.19
N PRO A 51 -24.28 -15.02 -24.40
CA PRO A 51 -23.34 -15.88 -23.69
C PRO A 51 -22.43 -16.59 -24.71
N LYS A 52 -21.11 -16.56 -24.41
CA LYS A 52 -20.09 -17.25 -25.21
C LYS A 52 -19.50 -18.39 -24.37
N ARG A 53 -19.11 -19.47 -25.01
CA ARG A 53 -18.36 -20.54 -24.30
C ARG A 53 -17.00 -20.01 -23.92
N LEU A 54 -16.49 -20.45 -22.76
CA LEU A 54 -15.20 -20.00 -22.22
C LEU A 54 -14.02 -20.33 -23.15
N ASP A 55 -14.08 -21.47 -23.82
CA ASP A 55 -13.08 -21.95 -24.79
C ASP A 55 -13.09 -21.17 -26.13
N GLU A 56 -14.19 -20.50 -26.46
CA GLU A 56 -14.32 -19.62 -27.63
C GLU A 56 -13.81 -18.19 -27.35
N ILE A 57 -13.61 -17.84 -26.09
CA ILE A 57 -13.10 -16.53 -25.72
C ILE A 57 -11.58 -16.55 -25.86
N GLN A 58 -11.08 -15.92 -26.90
CA GLN A 58 -9.64 -15.70 -27.01
C GLN A 58 -9.20 -14.84 -25.83
N ALA A 59 -8.27 -15.36 -25.03
CA ALA A 59 -7.59 -14.56 -24.01
C ALA A 59 -6.82 -13.44 -24.75
N ALA A 60 -7.49 -12.31 -24.92
CA ALA A 60 -6.81 -11.12 -25.42
C ALA A 60 -5.70 -10.81 -24.41
N THR A 61 -4.46 -11.08 -24.78
CA THR A 61 -3.30 -10.52 -24.11
C THR A 61 -3.32 -9.02 -24.39
N SER A 62 -4.22 -8.31 -23.69
CA SER A 62 -4.28 -6.86 -23.78
C SER A 62 -2.92 -6.33 -23.34
N LYS A 63 -2.20 -5.75 -24.30
CA LYS A 63 -0.85 -5.25 -24.06
C LYS A 63 -0.95 -4.14 -23.03
N ARG A 64 -0.42 -4.40 -21.84
CA ARG A 64 -0.42 -3.42 -20.74
C ARG A 64 0.35 -2.17 -21.16
N LEU A 65 -0.15 -1.01 -20.77
CA LEU A 65 0.55 0.24 -20.97
C LEU A 65 1.60 0.38 -19.86
N LEU A 66 2.88 0.42 -20.24
CA LEU A 66 4.00 0.57 -19.31
C LEU A 66 4.32 2.06 -19.14
N SER A 67 4.32 2.51 -17.88
CA SER A 67 4.91 3.81 -17.54
C SER A 67 6.43 3.71 -17.46
N ALA A 68 7.12 4.84 -17.49
CA ALA A 68 8.55 4.90 -17.25
C ALA A 68 8.92 4.59 -15.78
N ASP A 69 7.95 4.57 -14.89
CA ASP A 69 8.10 4.31 -13.46
C ASP A 69 7.94 2.80 -13.17
N ALA A 70 9.07 2.15 -12.88
CA ALA A 70 9.10 0.70 -12.62
C ALA A 70 8.36 0.32 -11.31
N GLU A 71 8.40 1.19 -10.28
CA GLU A 71 7.69 0.94 -9.03
C GLU A 71 6.18 1.07 -9.24
N PHE A 72 5.71 2.03 -10.06
CA PHE A 72 4.31 2.15 -10.43
C PHE A 72 3.81 0.95 -11.24
N ASN A 73 4.60 0.49 -12.22
CA ASN A 73 4.26 -0.71 -12.97
C ASN A 73 4.18 -1.95 -12.06
N ARG A 74 5.06 -2.04 -11.06
CA ARG A 74 5.08 -3.14 -10.08
C ARG A 74 3.78 -3.20 -9.29
N VAL A 75 3.35 -2.09 -8.67
CA VAL A 75 2.13 -2.06 -7.84
C VAL A 75 0.86 -2.32 -8.64
N LEU A 76 0.90 -2.09 -9.95
CA LEU A 76 -0.17 -2.46 -10.87
C LEU A 76 -0.09 -3.93 -11.33
N GLY A 77 0.93 -4.68 -10.89
CA GLY A 77 1.13 -6.08 -11.29
C GLY A 77 1.66 -6.22 -12.71
N GLY A 78 2.46 -5.25 -13.18
CA GLY A 78 3.14 -5.26 -14.49
C GLY A 78 2.62 -4.24 -15.50
N GLY A 79 1.98 -3.16 -15.05
CA GLY A 79 1.53 -2.03 -15.88
C GLY A 79 0.02 -1.82 -15.91
N ILE A 80 -0.38 -0.73 -16.56
CA ILE A 80 -1.78 -0.29 -16.65
C ILE A 80 -2.55 -1.20 -17.61
N VAL A 81 -3.67 -1.74 -17.17
CA VAL A 81 -4.53 -2.60 -17.96
C VAL A 81 -5.58 -1.74 -18.69
N PRO A 82 -5.74 -1.84 -20.04
CA PRO A 82 -6.79 -1.17 -20.76
C PRO A 82 -8.18 -1.51 -20.22
N GLY A 83 -9.09 -0.54 -20.20
CA GLY A 83 -10.45 -0.73 -19.67
C GLY A 83 -10.53 -0.97 -18.15
N SER A 84 -9.45 -0.75 -17.41
CA SER A 84 -9.44 -0.89 -15.96
C SER A 84 -9.78 0.42 -15.25
N LEU A 85 -10.43 0.29 -14.07
CA LEU A 85 -10.68 1.39 -13.16
C LEU A 85 -9.80 1.20 -11.92
N VAL A 86 -8.87 2.13 -11.70
CA VAL A 86 -7.90 2.11 -10.60
C VAL A 86 -8.17 3.25 -9.64
N LEU A 87 -8.30 2.95 -8.36
CA LEU A 87 -8.43 3.94 -7.28
C LEU A 87 -7.09 4.13 -6.58
N LEU A 88 -6.59 5.36 -6.53
CA LEU A 88 -5.44 5.76 -5.72
C LEU A 88 -5.93 6.54 -4.50
N GLY A 89 -5.98 5.87 -3.34
CA GLY A 89 -6.36 6.45 -2.06
C GLY A 89 -5.16 6.93 -1.25
N GLY A 90 -5.35 7.87 -0.35
CA GLY A 90 -4.29 8.35 0.56
C GLY A 90 -4.65 9.68 1.21
N GLU A 91 -3.89 10.08 2.26
CA GLU A 91 -4.08 11.36 2.93
C GLU A 91 -3.92 12.56 1.99
N PRO A 92 -4.60 13.69 2.28
CA PRO A 92 -4.37 14.93 1.56
C PRO A 92 -2.91 15.39 1.67
N GLY A 93 -2.33 15.83 0.53
CA GLY A 93 -0.94 16.33 0.49
C GLY A 93 0.16 15.26 0.48
N ILE A 94 -0.17 13.96 0.46
CA ILE A 94 0.84 12.88 0.44
C ILE A 94 1.59 12.73 -0.88
N GLY A 95 1.00 13.22 -1.99
CA GLY A 95 1.64 13.20 -3.32
C GLY A 95 0.87 12.46 -4.42
N LYS A 96 -0.39 12.07 -4.20
CA LYS A 96 -1.23 11.34 -5.19
C LYS A 96 -1.30 12.03 -6.54
N SER A 97 -1.73 13.29 -6.54
CA SER A 97 -1.85 14.13 -7.76
C SER A 97 -0.49 14.33 -8.44
N THR A 98 0.59 14.45 -7.64
CA THR A 98 1.96 14.55 -8.17
C THR A 98 2.37 13.27 -8.89
N LEU A 99 2.14 12.10 -8.29
CA LEU A 99 2.48 10.81 -8.88
C LEU A 99 1.72 10.59 -10.19
N LEU A 100 0.39 10.77 -10.20
CA LEU A 100 -0.40 10.54 -11.41
C LEU A 100 -0.12 11.56 -12.51
N LEU A 101 0.13 12.84 -12.18
CA LEU A 101 0.56 13.83 -13.16
C LEU A 101 1.92 13.45 -13.74
N GLN A 102 2.86 13.00 -12.91
CA GLN A 102 4.19 12.56 -13.35
C GLN A 102 4.10 11.36 -14.30
N VAL A 103 3.30 10.36 -13.96
CA VAL A 103 3.03 9.20 -14.83
C VAL A 103 2.38 9.64 -16.14
N ALA A 104 1.37 10.52 -16.09
CA ALA A 104 0.69 11.04 -17.27
C ALA A 104 1.66 11.76 -18.21
N LEU A 105 2.53 12.63 -17.69
CA LEU A 105 3.49 13.38 -18.50
C LEU A 105 4.63 12.52 -19.07
N GLN A 106 4.92 11.38 -18.44
CA GLN A 106 5.92 10.43 -18.94
C GLN A 106 5.41 9.52 -20.07
N LEU A 107 4.10 9.31 -20.17
CA LEU A 107 3.44 8.49 -21.19
C LEU A 107 3.26 9.27 -22.51
N LYS A 108 4.37 9.64 -23.16
CA LYS A 108 4.38 10.54 -24.33
C LYS A 108 3.74 9.95 -25.59
N ALA A 109 3.63 8.63 -25.69
CA ALA A 109 3.18 7.94 -26.90
C ALA A 109 1.66 7.84 -27.03
N VAL A 110 0.91 8.15 -25.97
CA VAL A 110 -0.56 7.96 -25.93
C VAL A 110 -1.26 9.23 -25.47
N LYS A 111 -2.51 9.41 -25.92
CA LYS A 111 -3.35 10.53 -25.50
C LYS A 111 -3.84 10.31 -24.07
N ILE A 112 -3.71 11.32 -23.23
CA ILE A 112 -4.13 11.31 -21.85
C ILE A 112 -5.03 12.51 -21.61
N LEU A 113 -6.15 12.29 -20.96
CA LEU A 113 -7.01 13.33 -20.43
C LEU A 113 -6.85 13.39 -18.90
N TYR A 114 -6.33 14.49 -18.41
CA TYR A 114 -6.21 14.78 -16.98
C TYR A 114 -7.30 15.77 -16.57
N VAL A 115 -8.25 15.30 -15.77
CA VAL A 115 -9.38 16.09 -15.29
C VAL A 115 -9.12 16.48 -13.84
N SER A 116 -9.25 17.78 -13.54
CA SER A 116 -9.13 18.29 -12.19
C SER A 116 -10.42 19.02 -11.79
N GLY A 117 -10.96 18.64 -10.63
CA GLY A 117 -12.04 19.37 -9.99
C GLY A 117 -11.59 20.26 -8.82
N GLU A 118 -10.30 20.18 -8.43
CA GLU A 118 -9.76 20.91 -7.28
C GLU A 118 -8.79 22.01 -7.69
N GLU A 119 -7.95 21.75 -8.67
CA GLU A 119 -6.88 22.66 -9.08
C GLU A 119 -7.16 23.26 -10.44
N THR A 120 -6.75 24.51 -10.61
CA THR A 120 -6.81 25.21 -11.89
C THR A 120 -5.74 24.70 -12.86
N GLU A 121 -5.96 24.86 -14.15
CA GLU A 121 -4.98 24.50 -15.20
C GLU A 121 -3.62 25.17 -14.95
N HIS A 122 -3.62 26.42 -14.46
CA HIS A 122 -2.39 27.14 -14.13
C HIS A 122 -1.61 26.47 -13.00
N GLN A 123 -2.29 26.02 -11.93
CA GLN A 123 -1.65 25.32 -10.79
C GLN A 123 -1.04 23.99 -11.23
N ILE A 124 -1.77 23.23 -12.06
CA ILE A 124 -1.26 21.97 -12.63
C ILE A 124 -0.06 22.23 -13.54
N LYS A 125 -0.10 23.29 -14.35
CA LYS A 125 1.02 23.70 -15.21
C LYS A 125 2.26 24.05 -14.42
N LEU A 126 2.12 24.80 -13.32
CA LEU A 126 3.23 25.12 -12.40
C LEU A 126 3.81 23.84 -11.76
N ARG A 127 2.95 22.89 -11.39
CA ARG A 127 3.39 21.59 -10.86
C ARG A 127 4.18 20.82 -11.93
N ALA A 128 3.67 20.74 -13.16
CA ALA A 128 4.36 20.09 -14.27
C ALA A 128 5.74 20.73 -14.57
N ALA A 129 5.82 22.05 -14.53
CA ALA A 129 7.08 22.79 -14.69
C ALA A 129 8.10 22.43 -13.58
N ARG A 130 7.65 22.36 -12.32
CA ARG A 130 8.49 21.93 -11.19
C ARG A 130 8.99 20.49 -11.33
N LEU A 131 8.19 19.61 -11.91
CA LEU A 131 8.59 18.22 -12.23
C LEU A 131 9.58 18.14 -13.38
N GLY A 132 9.77 19.21 -14.15
CA GLY A 132 10.61 19.23 -15.36
C GLY A 132 10.05 18.35 -16.49
N LEU A 133 8.75 18.07 -16.47
CA LEU A 133 8.09 17.17 -17.42
C LEU A 133 7.08 17.92 -18.30
N SER A 134 6.99 17.49 -19.56
CA SER A 134 5.98 17.97 -20.49
C SER A 134 5.61 16.84 -21.47
N SER A 135 4.35 16.85 -21.90
CA SER A 135 3.87 15.95 -22.95
C SER A 135 2.86 16.67 -23.85
N PRO A 136 3.04 16.63 -25.17
CA PRO A 136 2.07 17.20 -26.11
C PRO A 136 0.76 16.40 -26.15
N ASN A 137 0.76 15.17 -25.65
CA ASN A 137 -0.38 14.26 -25.63
C ASN A 137 -1.12 14.24 -24.29
N CYS A 138 -0.76 15.09 -23.32
CA CYS A 138 -1.47 15.23 -22.06
C CYS A 138 -2.37 16.49 -22.11
N PHE A 139 -3.68 16.26 -22.16
CA PHE A 139 -4.72 17.29 -22.21
C PHE A 139 -5.26 17.53 -20.80
N LEU A 140 -5.39 18.80 -20.41
CA LEU A 140 -5.97 19.19 -19.13
C LEU A 140 -7.41 19.65 -19.33
N LEU A 141 -8.28 19.29 -18.40
CA LEU A 141 -9.67 19.72 -18.35
C LEU A 141 -10.02 20.07 -16.90
N GLN A 142 -10.46 21.30 -16.67
CA GLN A 142 -11.02 21.71 -15.38
C GLN A 142 -12.55 21.59 -15.45
N GLU A 143 -13.10 20.46 -14.95
CA GLU A 143 -14.52 20.16 -14.99
C GLU A 143 -14.92 19.19 -13.87
N CYS A 144 -16.15 19.36 -13.34
CA CYS A 144 -16.73 18.52 -12.30
C CYS A 144 -17.99 17.78 -12.76
N ALA A 145 -18.66 18.26 -13.82
CA ALA A 145 -19.84 17.61 -14.36
C ALA A 145 -19.45 16.34 -15.15
N LEU A 146 -19.84 15.17 -14.66
CA LEU A 146 -19.46 13.89 -15.26
C LEU A 146 -19.89 13.78 -16.73
N VAL A 147 -21.07 14.30 -17.08
CA VAL A 147 -21.59 14.26 -18.46
C VAL A 147 -20.66 15.01 -19.41
N GLN A 148 -20.14 16.18 -19.02
CA GLN A 148 -19.22 16.97 -19.83
C GLN A 148 -17.86 16.27 -19.95
N ILE A 149 -17.36 15.72 -18.83
CA ILE A 149 -16.10 14.95 -18.83
C ILE A 149 -16.17 13.79 -19.82
N LEU A 150 -17.25 12.97 -19.77
CA LEU A 150 -17.42 11.82 -20.67
C LEU A 150 -17.60 12.25 -22.13
N LYS A 151 -18.25 13.38 -22.40
CA LYS A 151 -18.33 13.96 -23.73
C LYS A 151 -16.96 14.30 -24.29
N HIS A 152 -16.15 15.06 -23.54
CA HIS A 152 -14.79 15.40 -23.95
C HIS A 152 -13.88 14.17 -24.07
N ALA A 153 -14.08 13.17 -23.21
CA ALA A 153 -13.36 11.90 -23.30
C ALA A 153 -13.73 11.12 -24.58
N ASN A 154 -15.00 11.11 -24.99
CA ASN A 154 -15.42 10.51 -26.26
C ASN A 154 -14.81 11.23 -27.47
N ASP A 155 -14.81 12.56 -27.47
CA ASP A 155 -14.28 13.38 -28.57
C ASP A 155 -12.76 13.26 -28.72
N LEU A 156 -12.03 13.21 -27.59
CA LEU A 156 -10.58 13.07 -27.56
C LEU A 156 -10.11 11.64 -27.80
N ALA A 157 -10.91 10.64 -27.39
CA ALA A 157 -10.58 9.21 -27.36
C ALA A 157 -9.21 8.94 -26.69
N PRO A 158 -9.03 9.27 -25.40
CA PRO A 158 -7.78 9.07 -24.70
C PRO A 158 -7.53 7.58 -24.41
N THR A 159 -6.28 7.18 -24.27
CA THR A 159 -5.90 5.84 -23.78
C THR A 159 -5.98 5.78 -22.26
N LEU A 160 -5.78 6.92 -21.59
CA LEU A 160 -5.79 7.06 -20.14
C LEU A 160 -6.57 8.30 -19.74
N LEU A 161 -7.49 8.14 -18.78
CA LEU A 161 -8.23 9.21 -18.12
C LEU A 161 -7.83 9.26 -16.66
N VAL A 162 -7.44 10.43 -16.17
CA VAL A 162 -7.13 10.68 -14.75
C VAL A 162 -8.16 11.64 -14.19
N ILE A 163 -8.76 11.29 -13.06
CA ILE A 163 -9.74 12.11 -12.33
C ILE A 163 -9.15 12.52 -10.97
N ASP A 164 -8.96 13.82 -10.78
CA ASP A 164 -8.40 14.43 -9.56
C ASP A 164 -9.36 15.51 -8.99
N SER A 165 -10.27 15.17 -8.08
CA SER A 165 -10.55 13.91 -7.41
C SER A 165 -11.97 13.41 -7.67
N ILE A 166 -12.26 12.15 -7.34
CA ILE A 166 -13.63 11.59 -7.45
C ILE A 166 -14.62 12.33 -6.54
N GLN A 167 -14.16 12.94 -5.45
CA GLN A 167 -15.01 13.66 -4.50
C GLN A 167 -15.58 14.97 -5.06
N THR A 168 -14.96 15.54 -6.08
CA THR A 168 -15.41 16.80 -6.70
C THR A 168 -16.41 16.59 -7.84
N LEU A 169 -16.52 15.35 -8.33
CA LEU A 169 -17.43 15.03 -9.43
C LEU A 169 -18.90 14.98 -8.98
N TYR A 170 -19.77 15.32 -9.92
CA TYR A 170 -21.21 15.14 -9.75
C TYR A 170 -21.86 14.60 -11.04
N ALA A 171 -22.90 13.81 -10.84
CA ALA A 171 -23.83 13.34 -11.86
C ALA A 171 -25.14 14.13 -11.70
N GLU A 172 -25.58 14.83 -12.75
CA GLU A 172 -26.74 15.73 -12.69
C GLU A 172 -28.06 15.00 -12.36
N GLU A 173 -28.16 13.71 -12.73
CA GLU A 173 -29.35 12.90 -12.48
C GLU A 173 -29.45 12.39 -11.05
N GLU A 174 -28.37 12.50 -10.27
CA GLU A 174 -28.30 12.00 -8.89
C GLU A 174 -28.54 13.15 -7.91
N GLU A 175 -29.57 13.01 -7.06
CA GLU A 175 -29.84 13.97 -6.01
C GLU A 175 -28.81 13.85 -4.87
N GLY A 176 -28.28 14.96 -4.40
CA GLY A 176 -27.36 15.00 -3.27
C GLY A 176 -26.26 16.04 -3.41
N VAL A 177 -25.58 16.30 -2.30
CA VAL A 177 -24.47 17.24 -2.24
C VAL A 177 -23.24 16.62 -2.93
N ILE A 178 -22.46 17.41 -3.65
CA ILE A 178 -21.18 17.01 -4.24
C ILE A 178 -20.31 16.37 -3.13
N GLY A 179 -19.65 15.23 -3.47
CA GLY A 179 -18.86 14.49 -2.51
C GLY A 179 -19.66 13.56 -1.59
N SER A 180 -21.00 13.53 -1.71
CA SER A 180 -21.83 12.54 -1.00
C SER A 180 -21.57 11.13 -1.55
N ILE A 181 -21.84 10.13 -0.71
CA ILE A 181 -21.65 8.71 -1.06
C ILE A 181 -22.42 8.32 -2.33
N ASN A 182 -23.65 8.81 -2.48
CA ASN A 182 -24.48 8.52 -3.64
C ASN A 182 -23.89 9.12 -4.93
N GLN A 183 -23.46 10.39 -4.88
CA GLN A 183 -22.79 11.05 -6.01
C GLN A 183 -21.50 10.31 -6.41
N ILE A 184 -20.63 9.99 -5.43
CA ILE A 184 -19.39 9.25 -5.69
C ILE A 184 -19.69 7.87 -6.30
N ARG A 185 -20.71 7.15 -5.79
CA ARG A 185 -21.10 5.85 -6.29
C ARG A 185 -21.63 5.94 -7.74
N SER A 186 -22.52 6.89 -8.02
CA SER A 186 -23.10 7.12 -9.34
C SER A 186 -22.01 7.45 -10.36
N CYS A 187 -21.13 8.41 -10.03
CA CYS A 187 -20.00 8.79 -10.89
C CYS A 187 -19.07 7.60 -11.14
N THR A 188 -18.73 6.83 -10.10
CA THR A 188 -17.82 5.67 -10.22
C THR A 188 -18.44 4.57 -11.11
N THR A 189 -19.73 4.29 -10.98
CA THR A 189 -20.44 3.31 -11.81
C THR A 189 -20.37 3.70 -13.29
N ARG A 190 -20.67 4.96 -13.61
CA ARG A 190 -20.63 5.45 -15.01
C ARG A 190 -19.23 5.46 -15.59
N LEU A 191 -18.21 5.80 -14.79
CA LEU A 191 -16.80 5.73 -15.21
C LEU A 191 -16.36 4.27 -15.44
N LEU A 192 -16.82 3.33 -14.60
CA LEU A 192 -16.55 1.90 -14.80
C LEU A 192 -17.17 1.38 -16.10
N ASP A 193 -18.43 1.75 -16.36
CA ASP A 193 -19.12 1.38 -17.60
C ASP A 193 -18.42 1.98 -18.82
N TYR A 194 -17.99 3.23 -18.73
CA TYR A 194 -17.21 3.89 -19.77
C TYR A 194 -15.89 3.16 -20.02
N ALA A 195 -15.10 2.87 -18.98
CA ALA A 195 -13.85 2.13 -19.10
C ALA A 195 -14.03 0.78 -19.81
N LYS A 196 -15.04 -0.01 -19.39
CA LYS A 196 -15.32 -1.35 -19.95
C LYS A 196 -15.83 -1.33 -21.40
N ASN A 197 -16.48 -0.25 -21.83
CA ASN A 197 -17.02 -0.15 -23.18
C ASN A 197 -16.03 0.46 -24.18
N THR A 198 -15.04 1.23 -23.73
CA THR A 198 -14.10 1.98 -24.58
C THR A 198 -12.66 1.50 -24.48
N ASP A 199 -12.35 0.55 -23.58
CA ASP A 199 -11.00 0.11 -23.24
C ASP A 199 -10.09 1.23 -22.71
N VAL A 200 -10.65 2.37 -22.30
CA VAL A 200 -9.92 3.47 -21.67
C VAL A 200 -9.56 3.09 -20.24
N ALA A 201 -8.28 3.14 -19.88
CA ALA A 201 -7.88 2.98 -18.48
C ALA A 201 -8.21 4.25 -17.69
N ILE A 202 -8.77 4.11 -16.48
CA ILE A 202 -9.16 5.26 -15.66
C ILE A 202 -8.49 5.19 -14.28
N PHE A 203 -7.84 6.28 -13.90
CA PHE A 203 -7.34 6.48 -12.53
C PHE A 203 -8.23 7.47 -11.79
N LEU A 204 -8.71 7.07 -10.62
CA LEU A 204 -9.45 7.91 -9.69
C LEU A 204 -8.55 8.25 -8.50
N ILE A 205 -8.38 9.53 -8.21
CA ILE A 205 -7.78 9.97 -6.95
C ILE A 205 -8.88 10.08 -5.90
N GLY A 206 -8.64 9.48 -4.72
CA GLY A 206 -9.53 9.52 -3.57
C GLY A 206 -8.81 9.97 -2.30
N HIS A 207 -9.50 10.69 -1.42
CA HIS A 207 -8.99 11.08 -0.11
C HIS A 207 -9.43 10.07 0.96
N ILE A 208 -8.52 9.74 1.88
CA ILE A 208 -8.75 8.86 3.03
C ILE A 208 -8.93 9.74 4.27
N ASN A 209 -9.81 9.36 5.18
CA ASN A 209 -9.95 10.00 6.49
C ASN A 209 -8.76 9.62 7.39
N LYS A 210 -8.57 10.39 8.50
CA LYS A 210 -7.48 10.19 9.48
C LYS A 210 -7.41 8.77 10.08
N ASP A 211 -8.51 8.02 10.03
CA ASP A 211 -8.57 6.63 10.51
C ASP A 211 -8.10 5.60 9.46
N GLY A 212 -7.51 6.05 8.34
CA GLY A 212 -7.06 5.17 7.26
C GLY A 212 -8.19 4.59 6.40
N ALA A 213 -9.43 4.97 6.66
CA ALA A 213 -10.58 4.60 5.85
C ALA A 213 -10.78 5.63 4.71
N LEU A 214 -11.02 5.16 3.48
CA LEU A 214 -11.46 6.03 2.39
C LEU A 214 -12.68 6.85 2.83
N ALA A 215 -12.60 8.18 2.66
CA ALA A 215 -13.74 9.05 2.89
C ALA A 215 -14.79 8.80 1.80
N GLY A 216 -15.84 8.08 2.19
CA GLY A 216 -16.76 7.41 1.28
C GLY A 216 -16.37 5.92 1.19
N PRO A 217 -17.30 5.03 1.44
CA PRO A 217 -17.08 3.77 2.14
C PRO A 217 -16.19 2.80 1.37
N LYS A 218 -15.78 1.72 2.02
CA LYS A 218 -15.33 0.42 1.46
C LYS A 218 -16.09 0.00 0.18
N LEU A 219 -17.19 0.69 -0.12
CA LEU A 219 -17.99 0.57 -1.34
C LEU A 219 -17.15 0.81 -2.63
N LEU A 220 -16.31 1.86 -2.67
CA LEU A 220 -15.48 2.12 -3.85
C LEU A 220 -14.45 1.02 -4.09
N GLU A 221 -13.90 0.45 -3.01
CA GLU A 221 -12.97 -0.67 -3.10
C GLU A 221 -13.58 -1.89 -3.79
N HIS A 222 -14.88 -2.12 -3.57
CA HIS A 222 -15.60 -3.23 -4.22
C HIS A 222 -15.91 -2.95 -5.69
N MET A 223 -16.13 -1.69 -6.07
CA MET A 223 -16.52 -1.29 -7.41
C MET A 223 -15.36 -1.25 -8.41
N VAL A 224 -14.17 -0.84 -7.96
CA VAL A 224 -13.00 -0.70 -8.84
C VAL A 224 -12.24 -2.01 -9.04
N ASP A 225 -11.43 -2.10 -10.09
CA ASP A 225 -10.64 -3.29 -10.40
C ASP A 225 -9.36 -3.36 -9.55
N THR A 226 -8.73 -2.22 -9.30
CA THR A 226 -7.49 -2.11 -8.52
C THR A 226 -7.60 -0.98 -7.50
N VAL A 227 -7.14 -1.21 -6.28
CA VAL A 227 -7.02 -0.20 -5.22
C VAL A 227 -5.57 -0.09 -4.81
N LEU A 228 -5.03 1.10 -4.96
CA LEU A 228 -3.71 1.48 -4.49
C LEU A 228 -3.88 2.43 -3.30
N GLN A 229 -3.16 2.17 -2.22
CA GLN A 229 -3.12 3.03 -1.05
C GLN A 229 -1.77 3.72 -0.96
N PHE A 230 -1.80 5.04 -0.92
CA PHE A 230 -0.62 5.86 -0.71
C PHE A 230 -0.44 6.09 0.79
N GLU A 231 0.68 5.64 1.34
CA GLU A 231 1.02 5.67 2.76
C GLU A 231 2.31 6.48 2.97
N GLY A 232 2.49 7.02 4.16
CA GLY A 232 3.72 7.67 4.59
C GLY A 232 3.43 8.79 5.59
N ASP A 233 4.21 8.85 6.66
CA ASP A 233 4.16 9.94 7.62
C ASP A 233 4.85 11.19 7.06
N LYS A 234 4.31 12.36 7.38
CA LYS A 234 4.85 13.66 6.93
C LYS A 234 6.35 13.86 7.21
N PRO A 235 6.92 13.38 8.34
CA PRO A 235 8.36 13.50 8.60
C PRO A 235 9.22 12.49 7.83
N CYS A 236 8.63 11.44 7.21
CA CYS A 236 9.41 10.45 6.49
C CYS A 236 9.78 10.93 5.09
N LEU A 237 11.05 10.73 4.72
CA LEU A 237 11.56 11.02 3.36
C LEU A 237 10.91 10.12 2.29
N TYR A 238 10.38 8.98 2.71
CA TYR A 238 9.83 7.97 1.83
C TYR A 238 8.30 7.96 1.84
N ARG A 239 7.75 7.59 0.69
CA ARG A 239 6.33 7.35 0.47
C ARG A 239 6.16 5.95 -0.07
N MET A 240 5.10 5.29 0.35
CA MET A 240 4.78 3.92 -0.07
C MET A 240 3.47 3.90 -0.82
N VAL A 241 3.42 3.14 -1.91
CA VAL A 241 2.19 2.83 -2.63
C VAL A 241 1.95 1.34 -2.49
N ARG A 242 0.93 0.99 -1.75
CA ARG A 242 0.57 -0.41 -1.47
C ARG A 242 -0.63 -0.83 -2.31
N THR A 243 -0.57 -2.02 -2.87
CA THR A 243 -1.69 -2.64 -3.56
C THR A 243 -2.61 -3.33 -2.55
N ILE A 244 -3.82 -2.79 -2.34
CA ILE A 244 -4.83 -3.35 -1.44
C ILE A 244 -5.71 -4.37 -2.17
N LYS A 245 -6.05 -4.08 -3.44
CA LYS A 245 -6.84 -4.94 -4.31
C LYS A 245 -6.29 -4.87 -5.73
N ASN A 246 -6.21 -6.02 -6.40
CA ASN A 246 -5.84 -6.07 -7.81
C ASN A 246 -6.46 -7.30 -8.49
N ARG A 247 -7.37 -7.07 -9.45
CA ARG A 247 -7.98 -8.17 -10.24
C ARG A 247 -7.05 -8.70 -11.34
N PHE A 248 -5.96 -7.98 -11.63
CA PHE A 248 -5.06 -8.26 -12.75
C PHE A 248 -3.68 -8.71 -12.33
N GLY A 249 -3.42 -8.80 -11.03
CA GLY A 249 -2.11 -9.16 -10.49
C GLY A 249 -2.13 -9.40 -8.98
N PRO A 250 -0.96 -9.57 -8.37
CA PRO A 250 -0.85 -9.80 -6.93
C PRO A 250 -1.33 -8.58 -6.12
N THR A 251 -1.90 -8.83 -4.95
CA THR A 251 -2.41 -7.81 -4.02
C THR A 251 -1.42 -7.41 -2.93
N SER A 252 -0.20 -7.92 -2.98
CA SER A 252 0.81 -7.70 -1.94
C SER A 252 2.05 -6.98 -2.48
N GLU A 253 1.88 -6.17 -3.54
CA GLU A 253 2.98 -5.39 -4.09
C GLU A 253 3.12 -4.04 -3.38
N LEU A 254 4.38 -3.62 -3.22
CA LEU A 254 4.75 -2.36 -2.61
C LEU A 254 5.70 -1.56 -3.52
N GLY A 255 5.33 -0.35 -3.84
CA GLY A 255 6.17 0.65 -4.49
C GLY A 255 6.72 1.62 -3.45
N ILE A 256 8.02 1.89 -3.48
CA ILE A 256 8.67 2.79 -2.55
C ILE A 256 9.23 3.99 -3.31
N TYR A 257 8.94 5.19 -2.83
CA TYR A 257 9.28 6.45 -3.46
C TYR A 257 10.00 7.38 -2.50
N GLU A 258 10.98 8.09 -3.02
CA GLU A 258 11.58 9.24 -2.36
C GLU A 258 10.95 10.52 -2.88
N MET A 259 10.51 11.41 -1.97
CA MET A 259 9.96 12.71 -2.34
C MET A 259 11.10 13.70 -2.51
N LYS A 260 11.30 14.19 -3.75
CA LYS A 260 12.26 15.25 -4.09
C LYS A 260 11.55 16.50 -4.58
N VAL A 261 12.30 17.59 -4.76
CA VAL A 261 11.78 18.83 -5.38
C VAL A 261 11.25 18.54 -6.80
N SER A 262 11.91 17.63 -7.53
CA SER A 262 11.55 17.20 -8.89
C SER A 262 10.46 16.12 -8.93
N GLY A 263 9.80 15.81 -7.82
CA GLY A 263 8.70 14.85 -7.75
C GLY A 263 9.03 13.57 -6.99
N LEU A 264 8.27 12.52 -7.27
CA LEU A 264 8.41 11.20 -6.68
C LEU A 264 9.35 10.34 -7.52
N HIS A 265 10.39 9.83 -6.90
CA HIS A 265 11.38 8.96 -7.53
C HIS A 265 11.29 7.56 -6.94
N GLY A 266 11.06 6.57 -7.80
CA GLY A 266 11.02 5.17 -7.40
C GLY A 266 12.35 4.69 -6.82
N VAL A 267 12.30 4.03 -5.66
CA VAL A 267 13.48 3.49 -4.97
C VAL A 267 13.73 2.07 -5.45
N THR A 268 14.74 1.88 -6.27
CA THR A 268 15.09 0.57 -6.83
C THR A 268 15.65 -0.39 -5.80
N ASN A 269 16.38 0.12 -4.81
CA ASN A 269 16.97 -0.66 -3.72
C ASN A 269 16.67 -0.05 -2.34
N PRO A 270 15.45 -0.25 -1.80
CA PRO A 270 15.09 0.30 -0.50
C PRO A 270 15.90 -0.28 0.66
N SER A 271 16.30 -1.54 0.58
CA SER A 271 17.11 -2.16 1.63
C SER A 271 18.43 -1.40 1.87
N SER A 272 19.09 -0.90 0.82
CA SER A 272 20.33 -0.14 0.97
C SER A 272 20.15 1.20 1.69
N MET A 273 18.94 1.75 1.67
CA MET A 273 18.60 3.02 2.31
C MET A 273 18.11 2.84 3.75
N LEU A 274 17.60 1.66 4.08
CA LEU A 274 17.10 1.29 5.41
C LEU A 274 18.21 0.72 6.31
N LEU A 275 19.39 0.52 5.74
CA LEU A 275 20.60 0.13 6.46
C LEU A 275 21.45 1.38 6.68
N SER A 276 21.73 1.72 7.94
CA SER A 276 22.74 2.74 8.26
C SER A 276 24.07 2.32 7.65
N GLY A 277 24.85 3.28 7.14
CA GLY A 277 26.10 2.98 6.45
C GLY A 277 26.98 2.00 7.25
N LYS A 278 27.72 1.13 6.56
CA LYS A 278 28.53 0.04 7.13
C LYS A 278 29.64 0.52 8.12
N ASP A 279 29.76 1.82 8.30
CA ASP A 279 30.85 2.44 9.06
C ASP A 279 30.53 2.60 10.57
N TYR A 280 29.30 2.37 11.01
CA TYR A 280 28.91 2.48 12.41
C TYR A 280 29.01 1.12 13.11
N ILE A 281 29.99 0.99 14.00
CA ILE A 281 30.22 -0.19 14.82
C ILE A 281 29.66 0.12 16.23
N LEU A 282 28.33 -0.06 16.38
CA LEU A 282 27.62 0.23 17.63
C LEU A 282 26.95 -1.04 18.17
N SER A 283 26.92 -1.15 19.50
CA SER A 283 26.11 -2.16 20.19
C SER A 283 24.62 -1.82 20.06
N GLY A 284 23.76 -2.81 20.23
CA GLY A 284 22.32 -2.63 20.15
C GLY A 284 21.75 -2.63 18.72
N ILE A 285 22.58 -2.97 17.73
CA ILE A 285 22.14 -3.03 16.33
C ILE A 285 22.17 -4.47 15.84
N ALA A 286 21.09 -4.88 15.16
CA ALA A 286 21.03 -6.14 14.40
C ALA A 286 20.25 -5.94 13.12
N ILE A 287 20.53 -6.78 12.10
CA ILE A 287 19.87 -6.69 10.81
C ILE A 287 19.01 -7.93 10.60
N GLY A 288 17.76 -7.70 10.20
CA GLY A 288 16.79 -8.71 9.85
C GLY A 288 16.22 -8.51 8.45
N ALA A 289 15.49 -9.50 7.95
CA ALA A 289 14.77 -9.39 6.70
C ALA A 289 13.28 -9.57 6.92
N CYS A 290 12.48 -8.59 6.55
CA CYS A 290 11.02 -8.72 6.46
C CYS A 290 10.56 -8.91 5.02
N LEU A 291 9.31 -9.32 4.85
CA LEU A 291 8.61 -9.28 3.58
C LEU A 291 7.51 -8.24 3.64
N GLU A 292 7.58 -7.28 2.74
CA GLU A 292 6.47 -6.40 2.45
C GLU A 292 5.85 -6.84 1.13
N GLY A 293 4.72 -7.56 1.24
CA GLY A 293 4.13 -8.23 0.10
C GLY A 293 4.99 -9.35 -0.46
N THR A 294 5.48 -9.16 -1.67
CA THR A 294 6.42 -10.11 -2.31
C THR A 294 7.88 -9.66 -2.18
N ARG A 295 8.12 -8.45 -1.72
CA ARG A 295 9.43 -7.81 -1.71
C ARG A 295 10.16 -8.05 -0.39
N PRO A 296 11.33 -8.70 -0.39
CA PRO A 296 12.17 -8.76 0.79
C PRO A 296 12.83 -7.40 1.03
N LEU A 297 12.81 -6.95 2.28
CA LEU A 297 13.46 -5.74 2.73
C LEU A 297 14.41 -6.08 3.88
N MET A 298 15.66 -5.66 3.77
CA MET A 298 16.61 -5.72 4.88
C MET A 298 16.42 -4.49 5.75
N LEU A 299 16.25 -4.70 7.05
CA LEU A 299 15.97 -3.66 8.03
C LEU A 299 17.00 -3.68 9.15
N GLU A 300 17.44 -2.49 9.51
CA GLU A 300 18.22 -2.28 10.71
C GLU A 300 17.30 -2.11 11.92
N ILE A 301 17.55 -2.90 12.95
CA ILE A 301 16.83 -2.89 14.21
C ILE A 301 17.78 -2.35 15.27
N GLN A 302 17.37 -1.27 15.91
CA GLN A 302 18.12 -0.60 16.96
C GLN A 302 17.44 -0.85 18.30
N SER A 303 18.19 -1.23 19.30
CA SER A 303 17.73 -1.40 20.68
C SER A 303 18.63 -0.67 21.66
N LEU A 304 18.01 -0.06 22.66
CA LEU A 304 18.67 0.49 23.83
C LEU A 304 18.15 -0.21 25.07
N VAL A 305 19.05 -0.74 25.89
CA VAL A 305 18.71 -1.38 27.17
C VAL A 305 19.44 -0.67 28.27
N THR A 306 18.73 -0.14 29.27
CA THR A 306 19.30 0.58 30.39
C THR A 306 18.67 0.14 31.72
N ALA A 307 19.33 0.42 32.85
CA ALA A 307 18.75 0.14 34.15
C ALA A 307 17.54 1.02 34.43
N THR A 308 16.44 0.44 34.89
CA THR A 308 15.27 1.18 35.31
C THR A 308 15.56 2.03 36.52
N ARG A 309 15.33 3.34 36.42
CA ARG A 309 15.59 4.30 37.52
C ARG A 309 14.31 4.72 38.25
N TYR A 310 13.16 4.64 37.61
CA TYR A 310 11.89 5.18 38.10
C TYR A 310 10.77 4.15 38.00
N GLY A 311 10.50 3.44 39.07
CA GLY A 311 9.32 2.58 39.19
C GLY A 311 9.30 1.37 38.23
N ASN A 312 8.29 1.27 37.40
CA ASN A 312 8.14 0.15 36.48
C ASN A 312 8.99 0.28 35.20
N PRO A 313 9.57 -0.82 34.72
CA PRO A 313 10.35 -0.84 33.48
C PRO A 313 9.56 -0.32 32.28
N GLN A 314 10.14 0.61 31.53
CA GLN A 314 9.57 1.12 30.28
C GLN A 314 9.92 0.18 29.12
N ARG A 315 8.93 -0.11 28.29
CA ARG A 315 9.09 -0.98 27.12
C ARG A 315 8.38 -0.35 25.93
N ASN A 316 9.17 0.33 25.10
CA ASN A 316 8.69 1.10 23.97
C ASN A 316 9.21 0.53 22.66
N ALA A 317 8.33 0.42 21.66
CA ALA A 317 8.70 0.01 20.31
C ALA A 317 8.18 1.02 19.29
N THR A 318 9.05 1.42 18.39
CA THR A 318 8.71 2.19 17.19
C THR A 318 8.85 1.29 15.98
N GLY A 319 7.78 1.18 15.19
CA GLY A 319 7.78 0.35 13.98
C GLY A 319 7.49 -1.15 14.21
N TYR A 320 7.27 -1.57 15.45
CA TYR A 320 6.97 -2.97 15.81
C TYR A 320 5.86 -3.05 16.85
N ASP A 321 5.13 -4.18 16.94
CA ASP A 321 4.06 -4.37 17.92
C ASP A 321 4.62 -4.44 19.36
N PRO A 322 4.22 -3.53 20.26
CA PRO A 322 4.69 -3.54 21.64
C PRO A 322 4.30 -4.81 22.42
N ARG A 323 3.18 -5.44 22.08
CA ARG A 323 2.75 -6.70 22.72
C ARG A 323 3.70 -7.84 22.35
N ARG A 324 4.10 -7.89 21.08
CA ARG A 324 5.06 -8.91 20.62
C ARG A 324 6.45 -8.65 21.20
N LEU A 325 6.89 -7.40 21.30
CA LEU A 325 8.14 -7.05 22.01
C LEU A 325 8.12 -7.57 23.44
N ASN A 326 7.04 -7.34 24.20
CA ASN A 326 6.90 -7.81 25.58
C ASN A 326 6.98 -9.35 25.68
N MET A 327 6.40 -10.05 24.72
CA MET A 327 6.49 -11.50 24.62
C MET A 327 7.96 -11.96 24.41
N LEU A 328 8.67 -11.33 23.46
CA LEU A 328 10.07 -11.66 23.17
C LEU A 328 10.98 -11.39 24.38
N LEU A 329 10.76 -10.31 25.13
CA LEU A 329 11.49 -10.01 26.37
C LEU A 329 11.29 -11.10 27.42
N ALA A 330 10.05 -11.56 27.62
CA ALA A 330 9.74 -12.65 28.54
C ALA A 330 10.40 -13.97 28.13
N VAL A 331 10.42 -14.29 26.83
CA VAL A 331 11.09 -15.47 26.27
C VAL A 331 12.59 -15.38 26.47
N LEU A 332 13.23 -14.25 26.15
CA LEU A 332 14.64 -14.03 26.37
C LEU A 332 15.01 -14.25 27.84
N GLU A 333 14.29 -13.62 28.76
CA GLU A 333 14.57 -13.75 30.19
C GLU A 333 14.43 -15.21 30.67
N LYS A 334 13.30 -15.85 30.36
CA LYS A 334 13.00 -17.19 30.85
C LYS A 334 13.88 -18.28 30.24
N ARG A 335 14.23 -18.16 28.93
CA ARG A 335 14.89 -19.25 28.19
C ARG A 335 16.39 -19.10 28.07
N THR A 336 16.91 -17.87 28.18
CA THR A 336 18.34 -17.63 28.05
C THR A 336 19.01 -17.21 29.36
N GLY A 337 18.22 -16.89 30.39
CA GLY A 337 18.72 -16.50 31.71
C GLY A 337 19.21 -15.06 31.80
N VAL A 338 19.00 -14.23 30.77
CA VAL A 338 19.34 -12.80 30.82
C VAL A 338 18.33 -12.04 31.70
N ARG A 339 18.79 -11.05 32.44
CA ARG A 339 17.91 -10.24 33.30
C ARG A 339 17.39 -9.02 32.55
N LEU A 340 16.08 -8.97 32.35
CA LEU A 340 15.39 -7.87 31.68
C LEU A 340 14.23 -7.28 32.49
N HIS A 341 13.88 -7.91 33.62
CA HIS A 341 12.75 -7.45 34.46
C HIS A 341 12.98 -6.09 35.10
N ASP A 342 14.24 -5.71 35.32
CA ASP A 342 14.67 -4.45 35.92
C ASP A 342 15.32 -3.49 34.88
N ARG A 343 15.00 -3.68 33.60
CA ARG A 343 15.59 -2.91 32.52
C ARG A 343 14.52 -2.20 31.70
N ASP A 344 14.81 -0.94 31.37
CA ASP A 344 14.09 -0.20 30.33
C ASP A 344 14.58 -0.66 28.95
N VAL A 345 13.65 -0.93 28.05
CA VAL A 345 13.95 -1.39 26.69
C VAL A 345 13.27 -0.49 25.68
N PHE A 346 14.06 0.10 24.81
CA PHE A 346 13.60 0.89 23.68
C PHE A 346 14.01 0.18 22.39
N LEU A 347 13.06 0.00 21.49
CA LEU A 347 13.23 -0.62 20.17
C LEU A 347 12.82 0.35 19.08
N ASN A 348 13.64 0.44 18.03
CA ASN A 348 13.33 1.25 16.84
C ASN A 348 13.67 0.47 15.58
N ILE A 349 12.69 0.38 14.66
CA ILE A 349 12.94 -0.09 13.30
C ILE A 349 13.27 1.12 12.44
N THR A 350 14.43 1.07 11.78
CA THR A 350 14.93 2.19 10.97
C THR A 350 14.03 2.48 9.78
N GLY A 351 13.94 3.75 9.38
CA GLY A 351 13.16 4.19 8.21
C GLY A 351 11.69 4.48 8.48
N GLY A 352 11.21 4.38 9.74
CA GLY A 352 9.82 4.69 10.11
C GLY A 352 8.79 3.69 9.58
N LEU A 353 9.23 2.50 9.18
CA LEU A 353 8.36 1.43 8.70
C LEU A 353 7.67 0.74 9.89
N ARG A 354 6.39 0.46 9.75
CA ARG A 354 5.68 -0.44 10.65
C ARG A 354 5.69 -1.84 10.04
N VAL A 355 6.23 -2.81 10.77
CA VAL A 355 6.41 -4.18 10.29
C VAL A 355 5.71 -5.16 11.23
N ASP A 356 4.89 -6.03 10.66
CA ASP A 356 4.15 -7.07 11.39
C ASP A 356 4.74 -8.48 11.10
N ASP A 357 5.88 -8.58 10.39
CA ASP A 357 6.51 -9.84 10.00
C ASP A 357 7.31 -10.45 11.16
N THR A 358 6.89 -11.64 11.60
CA THR A 358 7.53 -12.40 12.68
C THR A 358 8.96 -12.85 12.36
N ALA A 359 9.39 -12.79 11.11
CA ALA A 359 10.76 -13.09 10.71
C ALA A 359 11.80 -12.17 11.36
N LEU A 360 11.40 -10.99 11.84
CA LEU A 360 12.26 -10.05 12.54
C LEU A 360 12.50 -10.39 14.02
N ASP A 361 11.74 -11.33 14.61
CA ASP A 361 11.85 -11.66 16.02
C ASP A 361 13.29 -11.98 16.44
N LEU A 362 13.97 -12.79 15.63
CA LEU A 362 15.35 -13.19 15.93
C LEU A 362 16.30 -11.98 15.89
N ALA A 363 16.16 -11.10 14.91
CA ALA A 363 16.97 -9.89 14.83
C ALA A 363 16.69 -8.93 15.98
N ILE A 364 15.41 -8.80 16.41
CA ILE A 364 15.02 -8.02 17.60
C ILE A 364 15.67 -8.57 18.85
N CYS A 365 15.59 -9.89 19.06
CA CYS A 365 16.25 -10.54 20.19
C CYS A 365 17.75 -10.29 20.19
N MET A 366 18.39 -10.35 19.03
CA MET A 366 19.83 -10.10 18.90
C MET A 366 20.22 -8.65 19.15
N ALA A 367 19.42 -7.67 18.68
CA ALA A 367 19.63 -6.27 18.99
C ALA A 367 19.54 -6.00 20.50
N ILE A 368 18.54 -6.58 21.20
CA ILE A 368 18.38 -6.46 22.65
C ILE A 368 19.57 -7.08 23.39
N ILE A 369 20.01 -8.28 23.01
CA ILE A 369 21.17 -8.95 23.63
C ILE A 369 22.45 -8.15 23.39
N SER A 370 22.64 -7.63 22.18
CA SER A 370 23.77 -6.76 21.85
C SER A 370 23.81 -5.51 22.73
N ALA A 371 22.66 -4.82 22.90
CA ALA A 371 22.53 -3.66 23.77
C ALA A 371 22.78 -4.00 25.25
N LEU A 372 22.20 -5.12 25.72
CA LEU A 372 22.36 -5.54 27.15
C LEU A 372 23.77 -5.88 27.50
N LYS A 373 24.52 -6.52 26.58
CA LYS A 373 25.92 -6.94 26.80
C LYS A 373 26.94 -5.91 26.35
N ASP A 374 26.50 -4.82 25.77
CA ASP A 374 27.32 -3.80 25.11
C ASP A 374 28.31 -4.42 24.11
N LYS A 375 27.84 -5.43 23.34
CA LYS A 375 28.65 -6.20 22.41
C LYS A 375 28.17 -6.01 20.98
N VAL A 376 29.07 -5.57 20.13
CA VAL A 376 28.77 -5.29 18.72
C VAL A 376 28.52 -6.57 17.93
N ILE A 377 27.48 -6.57 17.11
CA ILE A 377 27.23 -7.59 16.10
C ILE A 377 27.75 -7.08 14.75
N SER A 378 28.47 -7.92 14.02
CA SER A 378 28.98 -7.55 12.71
C SER A 378 27.86 -7.18 11.74
N ASN A 379 28.00 -6.04 11.05
CA ASN A 379 27.07 -5.56 10.03
C ASN A 379 26.96 -6.45 8.78
N PHE A 380 27.75 -7.52 8.69
CA PHE A 380 27.67 -8.52 7.63
C PHE A 380 26.86 -9.75 8.03
N LYS A 381 26.25 -9.76 9.20
CA LYS A 381 25.38 -10.82 9.72
C LYS A 381 23.93 -10.38 9.70
N CYS A 382 23.03 -11.26 9.27
CA CYS A 382 21.59 -11.02 9.38
C CYS A 382 20.89 -12.20 10.04
N PHE A 383 19.73 -11.92 10.66
CA PHE A 383 19.00 -12.84 11.53
C PHE A 383 17.55 -12.91 11.07
N ILE A 384 17.07 -14.11 10.71
CA ILE A 384 15.76 -14.28 10.09
C ILE A 384 15.09 -15.53 10.65
N ALA A 385 14.24 -15.39 11.64
CA ALA A 385 13.42 -16.47 12.18
C ALA A 385 12.31 -15.91 13.06
N GLU A 386 11.20 -16.64 13.16
CA GLU A 386 10.21 -16.43 14.21
C GLU A 386 10.70 -17.08 15.51
N VAL A 387 10.41 -16.44 16.65
CA VAL A 387 10.75 -16.94 17.98
C VAL A 387 9.49 -17.46 18.68
N GLY A 388 9.47 -18.74 19.00
CA GLY A 388 8.38 -19.33 19.76
C GLY A 388 8.51 -19.15 21.27
N LEU A 389 7.45 -19.39 22.03
CA LEU A 389 7.38 -19.21 23.49
C LEU A 389 8.35 -20.14 24.27
N GLY A 390 8.74 -21.26 23.67
CA GLY A 390 9.76 -22.15 24.19
C GLY A 390 11.19 -21.68 23.98
N GLY A 391 11.38 -20.61 23.20
CA GLY A 391 12.69 -20.12 22.75
C GLY A 391 13.22 -20.87 21.52
N GLU A 392 12.38 -21.76 20.94
CA GLU A 392 12.67 -22.41 19.67
C GLU A 392 12.59 -21.41 18.51
N LEU A 393 13.41 -21.61 17.47
CA LEU A 393 13.33 -20.85 16.23
C LEU A 393 12.47 -21.60 15.22
N ARG A 394 11.54 -20.87 14.60
CA ARG A 394 10.62 -21.37 13.60
C ARG A 394 10.90 -20.80 12.24
N GLY A 395 10.66 -21.62 11.21
CA GLY A 395 10.76 -21.23 9.83
C GLY A 395 9.74 -20.16 9.45
N VAL A 396 10.12 -19.30 8.49
CA VAL A 396 9.26 -18.23 7.96
C VAL A 396 9.07 -18.38 6.45
N HIS A 397 7.98 -17.82 5.94
CA HIS A 397 7.66 -17.91 4.52
C HIS A 397 8.71 -17.24 3.61
N ARG A 398 8.89 -17.82 2.39
CA ARG A 398 9.76 -17.28 1.33
C ARG A 398 11.19 -16.99 1.81
N MET A 399 11.78 -17.90 2.57
CA MET A 399 13.12 -17.76 3.11
C MET A 399 14.17 -17.54 2.02
N GLU A 400 14.07 -18.26 0.90
CA GLU A 400 15.01 -18.12 -0.22
C GLU A 400 15.06 -16.69 -0.79
N HIS A 401 13.91 -15.99 -0.85
CA HIS A 401 13.86 -14.60 -1.31
C HIS A 401 14.59 -13.66 -0.35
N ARG A 402 14.45 -13.90 0.96
CA ARG A 402 15.12 -13.11 2.01
C ARG A 402 16.63 -13.33 1.99
N ILE A 403 17.07 -14.59 1.82
CA ILE A 403 18.50 -14.92 1.69
C ILE A 403 19.08 -14.31 0.41
N ALA A 404 18.37 -14.40 -0.72
CA ALA A 404 18.80 -13.82 -1.98
C ALA A 404 18.98 -12.29 -1.90
N GLU A 405 18.11 -11.58 -1.18
CA GLU A 405 18.26 -10.13 -0.96
C GLU A 405 19.46 -9.83 -0.04
N ALA A 406 19.66 -10.62 1.02
CA ALA A 406 20.82 -10.49 1.89
C ALA A 406 22.13 -10.72 1.11
N GLU A 407 22.19 -11.76 0.28
CA GLU A 407 23.33 -12.07 -0.59
C GLU A 407 23.63 -10.92 -1.57
N LYS A 408 22.60 -10.41 -2.26
CA LYS A 408 22.69 -9.28 -3.19
C LYS A 408 23.26 -8.01 -2.54
N LEU A 409 22.97 -7.79 -1.26
CA LEU A 409 23.46 -6.66 -0.49
C LEU A 409 24.85 -6.89 0.14
N GLY A 410 25.44 -8.06 -0.09
CA GLY A 410 26.80 -8.40 0.33
C GLY A 410 26.92 -8.82 1.78
N PHE A 411 25.84 -9.33 2.39
CA PHE A 411 25.92 -10.02 3.68
C PHE A 411 26.73 -11.29 3.55
N LYS A 412 27.49 -11.63 4.58
CA LYS A 412 28.37 -12.81 4.60
C LYS A 412 27.78 -14.00 5.31
N GLU A 413 26.95 -13.75 6.32
CA GLU A 413 26.31 -14.78 7.13
C GLU A 413 24.84 -14.49 7.36
N VAL A 414 24.03 -15.52 7.27
CA VAL A 414 22.60 -15.47 7.67
C VAL A 414 22.34 -16.55 8.72
N PHE A 415 21.61 -16.18 9.78
CA PHE A 415 21.17 -17.06 10.84
C PHE A 415 19.68 -17.30 10.72
N ILE A 416 19.28 -18.57 10.55
CA ILE A 416 17.89 -18.97 10.30
C ILE A 416 17.51 -20.17 11.15
N ALA A 417 16.23 -20.49 11.23
CA ALA A 417 15.75 -21.68 11.93
C ALA A 417 16.24 -22.97 11.25
N ALA A 418 16.63 -23.96 12.04
CA ALA A 418 17.11 -25.25 11.55
C ALA A 418 16.09 -26.06 10.73
N GLN A 419 14.81 -25.69 10.81
CA GLN A 419 13.74 -26.35 10.03
C GLN A 419 13.78 -26.00 8.53
N HIS A 420 14.57 -25.03 8.10
CA HIS A 420 14.77 -24.67 6.69
C HIS A 420 15.88 -25.51 6.04
N GLU A 421 15.66 -26.82 5.95
CA GLU A 421 16.54 -27.72 5.20
C GLU A 421 16.05 -27.87 3.76
N GLY A 422 16.98 -27.91 2.79
CA GLY A 422 16.68 -28.18 1.38
C GLY A 422 16.22 -26.94 0.59
N PHE A 423 17.11 -25.98 0.39
CA PHE A 423 16.88 -24.87 -0.53
C PHE A 423 16.90 -25.35 -1.99
N SER A 424 15.99 -24.81 -2.80
CA SER A 424 15.94 -25.09 -4.24
C SER A 424 17.12 -24.49 -5.01
N LYS A 425 17.80 -23.49 -4.41
CA LYS A 425 18.89 -22.72 -4.98
C LYS A 425 20.13 -22.75 -4.08
N ALA A 426 21.31 -22.84 -4.68
CA ALA A 426 22.57 -22.65 -3.98
C ALA A 426 22.80 -21.15 -3.71
N PHE A 427 23.26 -20.82 -2.49
CA PHE A 427 23.64 -19.48 -2.08
C PHE A 427 25.13 -19.41 -1.77
N SER A 428 25.77 -18.28 -2.07
CA SER A 428 27.18 -18.04 -1.71
C SER A 428 27.33 -17.52 -0.29
N ILE A 429 26.27 -16.96 0.30
CA ILE A 429 26.22 -16.52 1.69
C ILE A 429 26.24 -17.74 2.64
N LYS A 430 27.01 -17.66 3.72
CA LYS A 430 27.06 -18.72 4.73
C LYS A 430 25.75 -18.77 5.52
N ILE A 431 25.08 -19.90 5.46
CA ILE A 431 23.81 -20.16 6.16
C ILE A 431 24.12 -20.90 7.46
N ASN A 432 23.74 -20.30 8.60
CA ASN A 432 23.86 -20.87 9.92
C ASN A 432 22.48 -21.33 10.41
N LEU A 433 22.30 -22.62 10.55
CA LEU A 433 21.06 -23.26 11.01
C LEU A 433 21.03 -23.33 12.53
N ILE A 434 20.05 -22.70 13.17
CA ILE A 434 19.96 -22.55 14.63
C ILE A 434 18.64 -23.13 15.11
N LYS A 435 18.68 -23.91 16.21
CA LYS A 435 17.49 -24.55 16.79
C LYS A 435 16.74 -23.66 17.77
N ASN A 436 17.48 -22.90 18.58
CA ASN A 436 16.89 -22.07 19.64
C ASN A 436 17.76 -20.85 19.99
N LEU A 437 17.18 -19.88 20.69
CA LEU A 437 17.84 -18.65 21.11
C LEU A 437 19.09 -18.89 21.97
N LYS A 438 19.06 -19.87 22.87
CA LYS A 438 20.17 -20.16 23.79
C LYS A 438 21.43 -20.59 23.02
N GLU A 439 21.27 -21.45 22.03
CA GLU A 439 22.34 -21.89 21.13
C GLU A 439 23.00 -20.67 20.44
N LEU A 440 22.19 -19.82 19.82
CA LEU A 440 22.70 -18.63 19.09
C LEU A 440 23.46 -17.68 20.01
N ILE A 441 22.93 -17.38 21.19
CA ILE A 441 23.58 -16.47 22.15
C ILE A 441 24.92 -17.05 22.63
N THR A 442 25.03 -18.37 22.75
CA THR A 442 26.28 -19.05 23.13
C THR A 442 27.32 -18.98 22.00
N GLN A 443 26.91 -19.09 20.74
CA GLN A 443 27.79 -19.00 19.58
C GLN A 443 28.33 -17.57 19.31
N LEU A 444 27.62 -16.55 19.79
CA LEU A 444 27.98 -15.14 19.59
C LEU A 444 28.71 -14.51 20.80
N ASN A 445 28.86 -15.25 21.89
CA ASN A 445 29.68 -14.89 23.05
C ASN A 445 31.15 -15.17 22.81
#